data_9677d6a71626e64541fce5d7f5006ac2
#
_entry.id   9677d6a71626e64541fce5d7f5006ac2
#
_cell.length_a   1.000
_cell.length_b   1.000
_cell.length_c   1.000
_cell.angle_alpha   90.00
_cell.angle_beta   90.00
_cell.angle_gamma   90.00
#
_symmetry.space_group_name_H-M   'P 1'
#
loop_
_entity.id
_entity.type
_entity.pdbx_description
1 polymer ?
#
loop_
_entity_poly.entity_id
_entity_poly.type
_entity_poly.pdbx_seq_one_letter_code
_entity_poly.pdbx_strand_id
1 'polypeptide(L)'
;GRHPLIWALALGLESTASTFFYMDAHADTGEIVSQRELPISYEDDATSLYHKVMNVAVDQLEEIMNDLEKNMLQKIPQEIGGGNVWRKRGKRDGEIDWRMSSRAIYNLVRALTKPYVGAHFVYQDQEIKVWKVREIITKEYDYIEPGKVLSVTGQMGYRIKAGDNVIELVQCEPVHMEIGEYL
;
A
#
# COMPACT_ATOMS: atom_id res chain seq x y z
N GLY A 1 -10.89 -2.77 11.24
CA GLY A 1 -9.55 -2.15 11.35
C GLY A 1 -9.49 -0.78 10.68
N ARG A 2 -8.36 -0.08 10.82
CA ARG A 2 -8.17 1.24 10.18
C ARG A 2 -7.22 1.13 8.99
N HIS A 3 -7.51 1.88 7.94
CA HIS A 3 -6.69 1.97 6.73
C HIS A 3 -6.51 0.64 5.98
N PRO A 4 -7.57 -0.14 5.72
CA PRO A 4 -7.44 -1.48 5.13
C PRO A 4 -6.76 -1.46 3.76
N LEU A 5 -7.04 -0.48 2.88
CA LEU A 5 -6.40 -0.37 1.57
C LEU A 5 -4.89 -0.14 1.68
N ILE A 6 -4.46 0.73 2.60
CA ILE A 6 -3.03 0.98 2.84
C ILE A 6 -2.34 -0.28 3.34
N TRP A 7 -2.97 -1.01 4.28
CA TRP A 7 -2.41 -2.25 4.79
C TRP A 7 -2.34 -3.34 3.71
N ALA A 8 -3.38 -3.50 2.90
CA ALA A 8 -3.38 -4.46 1.80
C ALA A 8 -2.21 -4.23 0.84
N LEU A 9 -1.98 -2.98 0.43
CA LEU A 9 -0.85 -2.61 -0.43
C LEU A 9 0.50 -2.76 0.27
N ALA A 10 0.65 -2.24 1.50
CA ALA A 10 1.91 -2.26 2.23
C ALA A 10 2.38 -3.68 2.57
N LEU A 11 1.44 -4.59 2.85
CA LEU A 11 1.71 -6.01 3.08
C LEU A 11 1.87 -6.81 1.79
N GLY A 12 1.59 -6.21 0.63
CA GLY A 12 1.72 -6.87 -0.66
C GLY A 12 0.68 -7.95 -0.90
N LEU A 13 -0.55 -7.77 -0.40
CA LEU A 13 -1.63 -8.70 -0.67
C LEU A 13 -1.98 -8.70 -2.17
N GLU A 14 -2.39 -9.85 -2.67
CA GLU A 14 -2.74 -10.05 -4.07
C GLU A 14 -4.22 -9.81 -4.35
N SER A 15 -5.05 -9.74 -3.29
CA SER A 15 -6.46 -9.39 -3.38
C SER A 15 -6.95 -8.64 -2.14
N THR A 16 -8.09 -7.99 -2.28
CA THR A 16 -8.88 -7.39 -1.20
C THR A 16 -10.35 -7.56 -1.54
N ALA A 17 -11.26 -7.08 -0.67
CA ALA A 17 -12.69 -7.16 -0.94
C ALA A 17 -13.42 -5.87 -0.57
N SER A 18 -14.50 -5.59 -1.30
CA SER A 18 -15.54 -4.66 -0.90
C SER A 18 -16.66 -5.45 -0.22
N THR A 19 -17.02 -5.06 1.00
CA THR A 19 -18.02 -5.77 1.80
C THR A 19 -19.09 -4.81 2.32
N PHE A 20 -20.34 -5.13 2.05
CA PHE A 20 -21.51 -4.52 2.68
C PHE A 20 -22.08 -5.47 3.71
N PHE A 21 -22.34 -4.98 4.90
CA PHE A 21 -22.87 -5.77 6.00
C PHE A 21 -23.79 -4.92 6.88
N TYR A 22 -24.67 -5.56 7.64
CA TYR A 22 -25.52 -4.87 8.61
C TYR A 22 -24.69 -4.46 9.82
N MET A 23 -24.93 -3.26 10.32
CA MET A 23 -24.34 -2.85 11.60
C MET A 23 -25.04 -3.56 12.76
N ASP A 24 -24.25 -4.05 13.71
CA ASP A 24 -24.74 -4.59 14.98
C ASP A 24 -24.08 -3.86 16.18
N ALA A 25 -24.13 -4.44 17.37
CA ALA A 25 -23.58 -3.83 18.57
C ALA A 25 -22.05 -3.80 18.63
N HIS A 26 -21.37 -4.56 17.77
CA HIS A 26 -19.93 -4.67 17.70
C HIS A 26 -19.40 -4.15 16.36
N ALA A 27 -18.13 -3.76 16.32
CA ALA A 27 -17.54 -3.24 15.11
C ALA A 27 -17.25 -4.38 14.10
N ASP A 28 -17.74 -4.19 12.87
CA ASP A 28 -17.46 -5.05 11.72
C ASP A 28 -17.91 -6.52 11.87
N THR A 29 -18.97 -6.80 12.66
CA THR A 29 -19.41 -8.18 12.97
C THR A 29 -20.80 -8.56 12.43
N GLY A 30 -21.54 -7.61 11.87
CA GLY A 30 -22.88 -7.86 11.37
C GLY A 30 -22.93 -8.77 10.14
N GLU A 31 -24.12 -9.28 9.83
CA GLU A 31 -24.34 -10.20 8.69
C GLU A 31 -23.96 -9.55 7.36
N ILE A 32 -23.19 -10.25 6.54
CA ILE A 32 -22.78 -9.80 5.21
C ILE A 32 -23.97 -9.82 4.27
N VAL A 33 -24.15 -8.71 3.55
CA VAL A 33 -25.16 -8.53 2.51
C VAL A 33 -24.57 -8.79 1.13
N SER A 34 -23.37 -8.28 0.89
CA SER A 34 -22.63 -8.47 -0.35
C SER A 34 -21.14 -8.39 -0.06
N GLN A 35 -20.37 -9.29 -0.66
CA GLN A 35 -18.92 -9.24 -0.62
C GLN A 35 -18.37 -9.59 -2.00
N ARG A 36 -17.48 -8.73 -2.51
CA ARG A 36 -16.80 -8.95 -3.79
C ARG A 36 -15.31 -8.80 -3.62
N GLU A 37 -14.61 -9.85 -3.94
CA GLU A 37 -13.16 -9.85 -4.04
C GLU A 37 -12.71 -9.14 -5.31
N LEU A 38 -11.60 -8.42 -5.21
CA LEU A 38 -10.95 -7.76 -6.33
C LEU A 38 -9.43 -7.92 -6.27
N PRO A 39 -8.78 -8.16 -7.42
CA PRO A 39 -7.35 -8.37 -7.46
C PRO A 39 -6.58 -7.06 -7.26
N ILE A 40 -5.43 -7.17 -6.59
CA ILE A 40 -4.44 -6.12 -6.44
C ILE A 40 -3.27 -6.45 -7.37
N SER A 41 -3.10 -5.68 -8.44
CA SER A 41 -1.98 -5.86 -9.35
C SER A 41 -0.69 -5.24 -8.81
N TYR A 42 0.44 -5.61 -9.41
CA TYR A 42 1.73 -4.99 -9.08
C TYR A 42 1.72 -3.47 -9.28
N GLU A 43 1.05 -3.01 -10.33
CA GLU A 43 0.98 -1.59 -10.71
C GLU A 43 -0.03 -0.79 -9.86
N ASP A 44 -0.84 -1.46 -9.03
CA ASP A 44 -1.82 -0.74 -8.21
C ASP A 44 -1.14 0.04 -7.11
N ASP A 45 -1.58 1.26 -6.96
CA ASP A 45 -1.26 2.16 -5.87
C ASP A 45 -2.51 2.51 -5.03
N ALA A 46 -2.34 3.36 -4.05
CA ALA A 46 -3.45 3.77 -3.18
C ALA A 46 -4.62 4.40 -3.95
N THR A 47 -4.34 5.16 -5.01
CA THR A 47 -5.36 5.82 -5.83
C THR A 47 -6.09 4.83 -6.71
N SER A 48 -5.35 4.02 -7.47
CA SER A 48 -5.96 3.05 -8.40
C SER A 48 -6.78 1.99 -7.65
N LEU A 49 -6.26 1.48 -6.53
CA LEU A 49 -6.99 0.51 -5.71
C LEU A 49 -8.26 1.11 -5.11
N TYR A 50 -8.20 2.37 -4.64
CA TYR A 50 -9.39 3.07 -4.15
C TYR A 50 -10.47 3.14 -5.24
N HIS A 51 -10.11 3.55 -6.46
CA HIS A 51 -11.07 3.61 -7.57
C HIS A 51 -11.65 2.24 -7.93
N LYS A 52 -10.82 1.18 -7.93
CA LYS A 52 -11.31 -0.19 -8.14
C LYS A 52 -12.36 -0.58 -7.11
N VAL A 53 -12.08 -0.34 -5.83
CA VAL A 53 -13.03 -0.65 -4.73
C VAL A 53 -14.30 0.17 -4.86
N MET A 54 -14.21 1.46 -5.18
CA MET A 54 -15.39 2.32 -5.35
C MET A 54 -16.27 1.88 -6.51
N ASN A 55 -15.70 1.50 -7.66
CA ASN A 55 -16.46 1.00 -8.78
C ASN A 55 -17.22 -0.29 -8.41
N VAL A 56 -16.52 -1.24 -7.79
CA VAL A 56 -17.17 -2.48 -7.31
C VAL A 56 -18.25 -2.19 -6.27
N ALA A 57 -18.03 -1.23 -5.38
CA ALA A 57 -19.02 -0.84 -4.37
C ALA A 57 -20.29 -0.23 -4.99
N VAL A 58 -20.18 0.55 -6.07
CA VAL A 58 -21.33 1.10 -6.80
C VAL A 58 -22.16 -0.04 -7.41
N ASP A 59 -21.51 -0.98 -8.11
CA ASP A 59 -22.21 -2.14 -8.68
C ASP A 59 -22.92 -2.97 -7.61
N GLN A 60 -22.28 -3.18 -6.46
CA GLN A 60 -22.88 -3.90 -5.32
C GLN A 60 -24.11 -3.14 -4.77
N LEU A 61 -24.05 -1.81 -4.68
CA LEU A 61 -25.18 -1.01 -4.20
C LEU A 61 -26.40 -1.12 -5.12
N GLU A 62 -26.19 -1.10 -6.44
CA GLU A 62 -27.29 -1.28 -7.40
C GLU A 62 -27.97 -2.64 -7.24
N GLU A 63 -27.19 -3.71 -7.05
CA GLU A 63 -27.72 -5.05 -6.81
C GLU A 63 -28.47 -5.14 -5.47
N ILE A 64 -27.89 -4.61 -4.39
CA ILE A 64 -28.52 -4.57 -3.06
C ILE A 64 -29.85 -3.83 -3.12
N MET A 65 -29.94 -2.71 -3.82
CA MET A 65 -31.17 -1.95 -3.95
C MET A 65 -32.25 -2.74 -4.71
N ASN A 66 -31.87 -3.39 -5.81
CA ASN A 66 -32.79 -4.24 -6.58
C ASN A 66 -33.32 -5.43 -5.76
N ASP A 67 -32.45 -6.05 -4.94
CA ASP A 67 -32.82 -7.18 -4.08
C ASP A 67 -33.70 -6.74 -2.90
N LEU A 68 -33.43 -5.55 -2.37
CA LEU A 68 -34.31 -4.94 -1.34
C LEU A 68 -35.72 -4.69 -1.84
N GLU A 69 -35.88 -4.10 -3.04
CA GLU A 69 -37.17 -3.84 -3.65
C GLU A 69 -37.98 -5.11 -3.88
N LYS A 70 -37.30 -6.22 -4.21
CA LYS A 70 -37.91 -7.52 -4.44
C LYS A 70 -38.09 -8.37 -3.18
N ASN A 71 -37.66 -7.89 -2.01
CA ASN A 71 -37.58 -8.63 -0.75
C ASN A 71 -36.76 -9.95 -0.88
N MET A 72 -35.68 -9.91 -1.67
CA MET A 72 -34.81 -11.05 -1.95
C MET A 72 -33.45 -10.95 -1.29
N LEU A 73 -33.19 -9.88 -0.55
CA LEU A 73 -31.89 -9.64 0.06
C LEU A 73 -31.50 -10.73 1.07
N GLN A 74 -30.43 -11.42 0.76
CA GLN A 74 -29.88 -12.47 1.63
C GLN A 74 -28.89 -11.88 2.64
N LYS A 75 -28.75 -12.59 3.77
CA LYS A 75 -27.83 -12.24 4.86
C LYS A 75 -27.00 -13.46 5.18
N ILE A 76 -25.70 -13.27 5.23
CA ILE A 76 -24.73 -14.34 5.51
C ILE A 76 -24.05 -14.01 6.84
N PRO A 77 -24.19 -14.85 7.87
CA PRO A 77 -23.47 -14.65 9.14
C PRO A 77 -21.96 -14.66 8.92
N GLN A 78 -21.24 -13.75 9.59
CA GLN A 78 -19.79 -13.78 9.58
C GLN A 78 -19.26 -14.90 10.50
N GLU A 79 -18.20 -15.57 10.05
CA GLU A 79 -17.48 -16.53 10.89
C GLU A 79 -16.71 -15.79 12.00
N ILE A 80 -17.00 -16.14 13.24
CA ILE A 80 -16.32 -15.55 14.39
C ILE A 80 -14.89 -16.10 14.47
N GLY A 81 -13.89 -15.21 14.44
CA GLY A 81 -12.49 -15.56 14.64
C GLY A 81 -11.69 -15.90 13.38
N GLY A 82 -12.28 -15.79 12.18
CA GLY A 82 -11.61 -16.07 10.90
C GLY A 82 -10.65 -14.97 10.40
N GLY A 83 -10.54 -13.84 11.10
CA GLY A 83 -9.76 -12.69 10.64
C GLY A 83 -8.78 -12.15 11.67
N ASN A 84 -7.99 -11.16 11.24
CA ASN A 84 -7.13 -10.37 12.11
C ASN A 84 -7.53 -8.89 12.10
N VAL A 85 -7.04 -8.13 13.05
CA VAL A 85 -7.28 -6.69 13.14
C VAL A 85 -5.97 -5.94 12.97
N TRP A 86 -5.88 -5.12 11.94
CA TRP A 86 -4.73 -4.25 11.75
C TRP A 86 -4.79 -3.02 12.64
N ARG A 87 -3.65 -2.71 13.26
CA ARG A 87 -3.50 -1.53 14.12
C ARG A 87 -3.59 -0.22 13.32
N LYS A 88 -3.88 0.86 14.02
CA LYS A 88 -3.78 2.21 13.44
C LYS A 88 -2.32 2.48 13.05
N ARG A 89 -2.10 3.01 11.85
CA ARG A 89 -0.78 3.49 11.39
C ARG A 89 -0.46 4.86 11.98
N GLY A 90 0.80 5.06 12.27
CA GLY A 90 1.38 6.34 12.67
C GLY A 90 2.47 6.81 11.69
N LYS A 91 3.12 7.92 11.98
CA LYS A 91 4.17 8.50 11.13
C LYS A 91 5.30 7.49 10.83
N ARG A 92 5.78 6.80 11.85
CA ARG A 92 6.87 5.80 11.71
C ARG A 92 6.54 4.64 10.77
N ASP A 93 5.27 4.34 10.56
CA ASP A 93 4.86 3.30 9.63
C ASP A 93 5.03 3.70 8.15
N GLY A 94 5.38 4.93 7.87
CA GLY A 94 5.70 5.45 6.55
C GLY A 94 7.19 5.67 6.32
N GLU A 95 8.02 5.38 7.31
CA GLU A 95 9.47 5.56 7.21
C GLU A 95 10.10 4.37 6.43
N ILE A 96 10.91 4.71 5.44
CA ILE A 96 11.66 3.75 4.65
C ILE A 96 12.92 3.38 5.44
N ASP A 97 13.00 2.12 5.84
CA ASP A 97 14.24 1.51 6.31
C ASP A 97 14.89 0.80 5.12
N TRP A 98 16.04 1.25 4.70
CA TRP A 98 16.71 0.72 3.52
C TRP A 98 17.14 -0.74 3.66
N ARG A 99 17.12 -1.30 4.89
CA ARG A 99 17.32 -2.73 5.14
C ARG A 99 16.13 -3.60 4.75
N MET A 100 14.97 -2.99 4.51
CA MET A 100 13.82 -3.69 3.94
C MET A 100 14.14 -4.24 2.55
N SER A 101 13.41 -5.29 2.12
CA SER A 101 13.49 -5.73 0.74
C SER A 101 12.98 -4.64 -0.22
N SER A 102 13.48 -4.62 -1.44
CA SER A 102 13.01 -3.71 -2.49
C SER A 102 11.51 -3.79 -2.69
N ARG A 103 10.94 -5.02 -2.62
CA ARG A 103 9.50 -5.24 -2.68
C ARG A 103 8.76 -4.59 -1.52
N ALA A 104 9.26 -4.67 -0.30
CA ALA A 104 8.63 -4.07 0.86
C ALA A 104 8.67 -2.54 0.78
N ILE A 105 9.77 -1.94 0.32
CA ILE A 105 9.87 -0.50 0.08
C ILE A 105 8.91 -0.08 -1.03
N TYR A 106 8.87 -0.80 -2.15
CA TYR A 106 7.93 -0.54 -3.25
C TYR A 106 6.48 -0.55 -2.75
N ASN A 107 6.10 -1.59 -2.00
CA ASN A 107 4.76 -1.72 -1.43
C ASN A 107 4.43 -0.59 -0.45
N LEU A 108 5.37 -0.17 0.39
CA LEU A 108 5.20 0.95 1.31
C LEU A 108 4.96 2.26 0.56
N VAL A 109 5.74 2.54 -0.47
CA VAL A 109 5.63 3.78 -1.25
C VAL A 109 4.30 3.81 -2.02
N ARG A 110 3.94 2.74 -2.74
CA ARG A 110 2.67 2.69 -3.48
C ARG A 110 1.44 2.76 -2.58
N ALA A 111 1.54 2.27 -1.33
CA ALA A 111 0.46 2.33 -0.35
C ALA A 111 0.24 3.74 0.22
N LEU A 112 1.26 4.59 0.21
CA LEU A 112 1.24 5.92 0.80
C LEU A 112 1.32 7.05 -0.23
N THR A 113 1.33 6.74 -1.53
CA THR A 113 1.29 7.77 -2.58
C THR A 113 0.03 8.63 -2.49
N LYS A 114 0.00 9.72 -3.25
CA LYS A 114 -1.17 10.62 -3.25
C LYS A 114 -2.49 9.86 -3.40
N PRO A 115 -3.54 10.23 -2.68
CA PRO A 115 -3.71 11.44 -1.86
C PRO A 115 -3.15 11.34 -0.43
N TYR A 116 -2.45 10.28 -0.08
CA TYR A 116 -1.85 10.11 1.24
C TYR A 116 -0.56 10.93 1.40
N VAL A 117 0.04 10.82 2.58
CA VAL A 117 1.12 11.69 3.05
C VAL A 117 2.50 11.40 2.43
N GLY A 118 2.63 10.36 1.59
CA GLY A 118 3.91 9.87 1.08
C GLY A 118 4.66 8.98 2.09
N ALA A 119 5.38 7.98 1.60
CA ALA A 119 6.45 7.36 2.38
C ALA A 119 7.58 8.37 2.54
N HIS A 120 8.51 8.15 3.46
CA HIS A 120 9.60 9.07 3.69
C HIS A 120 10.85 8.35 4.21
N PHE A 121 11.99 8.98 4.04
CA PHE A 121 13.23 8.65 4.73
C PHE A 121 13.83 9.94 5.33
N VAL A 122 14.77 9.78 6.26
CA VAL A 122 15.47 10.90 6.86
C VAL A 122 16.86 11.03 6.22
N TYR A 123 17.20 12.21 5.76
CA TYR A 123 18.51 12.53 5.24
C TYR A 123 18.96 13.90 5.78
N GLN A 124 20.12 13.96 6.43
CA GLN A 124 20.66 15.17 7.07
C GLN A 124 19.64 15.89 7.97
N ASP A 125 18.98 15.10 8.85
CA ASP A 125 17.91 15.57 9.75
C ASP A 125 16.64 16.13 9.05
N GLN A 126 16.51 15.97 7.74
CA GLN A 126 15.33 16.34 6.96
C GLN A 126 14.54 15.13 6.53
N GLU A 127 13.21 15.21 6.65
CA GLU A 127 12.29 14.21 6.14
C GLU A 127 12.06 14.45 4.65
N ILE A 128 12.42 13.48 3.82
CA ILE A 128 12.24 13.51 2.37
C ILE A 128 11.08 12.62 1.97
N LYS A 129 10.03 13.20 1.41
CA LYS A 129 8.86 12.44 0.93
C LYS A 129 9.12 11.75 -0.38
N VAL A 130 8.60 10.52 -0.48
CA VAL A 130 8.72 9.67 -1.66
C VAL A 130 7.32 9.21 -2.07
N TRP A 131 6.95 9.47 -3.33
CA TRP A 131 5.64 9.10 -3.88
C TRP A 131 5.71 8.00 -4.94
N LYS A 132 6.87 7.82 -5.58
CA LYS A 132 7.04 6.78 -6.59
C LYS A 132 8.46 6.26 -6.61
N VAL A 133 8.56 4.93 -6.64
CA VAL A 133 9.83 4.22 -6.80
C VAL A 133 9.69 3.12 -7.84
N ARG A 134 10.81 2.58 -8.28
CA ARG A 134 10.91 1.39 -9.13
C ARG A 134 11.85 0.39 -8.49
N GLU A 135 11.47 -0.87 -8.49
CA GLU A 135 12.37 -1.97 -8.17
C GLU A 135 13.31 -2.26 -9.34
N ILE A 136 14.57 -2.45 -9.06
CA ILE A 136 15.57 -2.94 -10.03
C ILE A 136 16.13 -4.24 -9.48
N ILE A 137 15.70 -5.34 -10.08
CA ILE A 137 16.17 -6.68 -9.72
C ILE A 137 17.52 -6.91 -10.39
N THR A 138 18.56 -7.02 -9.59
CA THR A 138 19.94 -7.20 -10.09
C THR A 138 20.81 -7.88 -9.04
N LYS A 139 21.83 -8.61 -9.50
CA LYS A 139 22.87 -9.20 -8.66
C LYS A 139 24.15 -8.36 -8.59
N GLU A 140 24.18 -7.28 -9.32
CA GLU A 140 25.38 -6.41 -9.43
C GLU A 140 25.84 -5.87 -8.06
N TYR A 141 24.88 -5.71 -7.14
CA TYR A 141 25.12 -5.09 -5.82
C TYR A 141 24.86 -6.05 -4.63
N ASP A 142 24.96 -7.36 -4.84
CA ASP A 142 24.64 -8.36 -3.82
C ASP A 142 25.46 -8.20 -2.52
N TYR A 143 26.69 -7.68 -2.62
CA TYR A 143 27.61 -7.51 -1.49
C TYR A 143 27.77 -6.04 -1.05
N ILE A 144 26.82 -5.18 -1.43
CA ILE A 144 26.79 -3.78 -1.00
C ILE A 144 25.80 -3.65 0.14
N GLU A 145 26.18 -2.90 1.17
CA GLU A 145 25.30 -2.64 2.34
C GLU A 145 24.07 -1.82 1.95
N PRO A 146 22.91 -2.11 2.55
CA PRO A 146 21.70 -1.34 2.35
C PRO A 146 21.88 0.14 2.73
N GLY A 147 21.16 1.01 2.04
CA GLY A 147 21.21 2.47 2.22
C GLY A 147 22.23 3.19 1.37
N LYS A 148 23.14 2.48 0.70
CA LYS A 148 24.16 3.11 -0.14
C LYS A 148 23.55 3.74 -1.39
N VAL A 149 23.88 5.01 -1.66
CA VAL A 149 23.57 5.71 -2.91
C VAL A 149 24.51 5.20 -4.00
N LEU A 150 23.96 4.48 -4.98
CA LEU A 150 24.72 3.77 -6.02
C LEU A 150 24.99 4.62 -7.25
N SER A 151 23.98 5.37 -7.68
CA SER A 151 24.08 6.22 -8.87
C SER A 151 22.99 7.30 -8.88
N VAL A 152 23.22 8.34 -9.68
CA VAL A 152 22.24 9.37 -10.00
C VAL A 152 21.66 9.08 -11.38
N THR A 153 20.33 9.10 -11.51
CA THR A 153 19.62 8.87 -12.78
C THR A 153 18.85 10.13 -13.19
N GLY A 154 19.19 10.69 -14.33
CA GLY A 154 18.56 11.94 -14.81
C GLY A 154 18.86 13.14 -13.89
N GLN A 155 17.92 14.07 -13.83
CA GLN A 155 18.13 15.32 -13.07
C GLN A 155 17.84 15.19 -11.55
N MET A 156 17.08 14.20 -11.11
CA MET A 156 16.63 14.08 -9.70
C MET A 156 16.38 12.63 -9.26
N GLY A 157 16.79 11.64 -10.03
CA GLY A 157 16.60 10.24 -9.66
C GLY A 157 17.84 9.65 -8.98
N TYR A 158 17.65 8.81 -7.98
CA TYR A 158 18.72 8.11 -7.28
C TYR A 158 18.45 6.62 -7.25
N ARG A 159 19.50 5.83 -7.41
CA ARG A 159 19.46 4.39 -7.13
C ARG A 159 20.11 4.12 -5.79
N ILE A 160 19.37 3.47 -4.92
CA ILE A 160 19.77 3.20 -3.54
C ILE A 160 19.68 1.69 -3.30
N LYS A 161 20.71 1.13 -2.66
CA LYS A 161 20.72 -0.28 -2.28
C LYS A 161 19.66 -0.53 -1.20
N ALA A 162 18.75 -1.45 -1.46
CA ALA A 162 17.82 -2.01 -0.48
C ALA A 162 18.38 -3.30 0.15
N GLY A 163 17.65 -3.95 1.03
CA GLY A 163 18.10 -5.18 1.69
C GLY A 163 18.50 -6.31 0.73
N ASP A 164 17.79 -6.43 -0.38
CA ASP A 164 18.03 -7.45 -1.40
C ASP A 164 18.48 -6.87 -2.75
N ASN A 165 17.73 -5.95 -3.31
CA ASN A 165 17.93 -5.40 -4.65
C ASN A 165 18.19 -3.89 -4.59
N VAL A 166 17.80 -3.16 -5.62
CA VAL A 166 17.97 -1.72 -5.76
C VAL A 166 16.61 -1.03 -5.89
N ILE A 167 16.47 0.11 -5.26
CA ILE A 167 15.32 1.02 -5.42
C ILE A 167 15.78 2.24 -6.21
N GLU A 168 15.06 2.57 -7.27
CA GLU A 168 15.19 3.82 -7.99
C GLU A 168 14.10 4.79 -7.51
N LEU A 169 14.49 5.95 -6.99
CA LEU A 169 13.57 7.05 -6.67
C LEU A 169 13.10 7.67 -7.99
N VAL A 170 11.79 7.59 -8.25
CA VAL A 170 11.18 8.14 -9.48
C VAL A 170 10.52 9.48 -9.20
N GLN A 171 9.89 9.61 -8.02
CA GLN A 171 9.27 10.86 -7.58
C GLN A 171 9.43 11.02 -6.08
N CYS A 172 10.19 12.03 -5.68
CA CYS A 172 10.40 12.41 -4.28
C CYS A 172 10.50 13.93 -4.15
N GLU A 173 10.56 14.41 -2.92
CA GLU A 173 10.95 15.82 -2.67
C GLU A 173 12.39 16.07 -3.16
N PRO A 174 12.69 17.32 -3.54
CA PRO A 174 14.04 17.69 -3.94
C PRO A 174 15.06 17.37 -2.84
N VAL A 175 16.09 16.61 -3.20
CA VAL A 175 17.18 16.22 -2.32
C VAL A 175 18.46 16.14 -3.13
N HIS A 176 19.58 16.48 -2.53
CA HIS A 176 20.90 16.30 -3.13
C HIS A 176 21.71 15.31 -2.28
N MET A 177 22.04 14.16 -2.88
CA MET A 177 22.81 13.10 -2.24
C MET A 177 24.03 12.78 -3.10
N GLU A 178 25.16 12.46 -2.47
CA GLU A 178 26.38 12.06 -3.17
C GLU A 178 26.46 10.54 -3.38
N ILE A 179 27.04 10.13 -4.50
CA ILE A 179 27.28 8.70 -4.77
C ILE A 179 28.24 8.16 -3.72
N GLY A 180 27.85 7.04 -3.11
CA GLY A 180 28.63 6.39 -2.07
C GLY A 180 28.22 6.74 -0.64
N GLU A 181 27.36 7.77 -0.45
CA GLU A 181 26.76 8.05 0.86
C GLU A 181 25.83 6.92 1.32
N TYR A 182 25.59 6.89 2.62
CA TYR A 182 24.65 5.96 3.28
C TYR A 182 23.50 6.73 3.93
N LEU A 183 22.29 6.17 3.80
CA LEU A 183 21.03 6.69 4.32
C LEU A 183 20.56 5.92 5.54
#